data_288a3949ff19a5800898011561e3c59b
#
_entry.id   288a3949ff19a5800898011561e3c59b
#
_cell.length_a   1.000
_cell.length_b   1.000
_cell.length_c   1.000
_cell.angle_alpha   90.00
_cell.angle_beta   90.00
_cell.angle_gamma   90.00
#
_symmetry.space_group_name_H-M   'P 1'
#
loop_
_entity.id
_entity.type
_entity.pdbx_description
1 polymer ?
#
loop_
_entity_poly.entity_id
_entity_poly.type
_entity_poly.pdbx_seq_one_letter_code
_entity_poly.pdbx_strand_id
1 'polypeptide(L)'
;MGKSQTTGSNRNLTNKLDDRILYPGEYLEYRGEDSRTFIDKSKGIYLYDKTGHKMIDGPGGMWNVNVGHGVKEIADAIHEQIRKMPYASPFSESTEIATTYASRLVKYAPGDLKRVFFTSGGSSAVDSALRFVMFYNNVRGLKEKKLIISRHDAYHGSTYLSASCSGKERDKNNFDFADDIVHHLSSPNPFRKDKNLSDEEFCDLKVKELEDKILELGSDKVAAFIAEPILASGGVIIPPKGYHKKTLEICRKHNILYISDEIVTGFGRLGHIMSSEEHFDVTPDIILLAKGITSGYVPCGAVVISETLMADLDNKEKVIFSNGFTDSGHPVAMAAAHATLDFMENNKLLDHVKKVAPYFQSKLSELIDLPIVGDVRGAGLMAAVECVIDKEKRDPLNLQYEIASRINTHCQNLGLIVRPLFNTCVMSPSLIIEEGEIDELVRILREGIILATEDIKKEGLWS
;
A
#
# COMPACT_ATOMS: atom_id res chain seq x y z
N MET A 1 17.44 -30.57 1.38
CA MET A 1 18.44 -29.51 1.55
C MET A 1 19.39 -29.54 0.36
N GLY A 2 18.99 -29.07 -0.77
CA GLY A 2 19.75 -29.04 -2.01
C GLY A 2 19.92 -27.58 -2.44
N LYS A 3 21.16 -27.07 -2.43
CA LYS A 3 21.49 -25.77 -3.01
C LYS A 3 21.14 -25.81 -4.51
N SER A 4 20.13 -25.07 -4.93
CA SER A 4 19.91 -24.78 -6.34
C SER A 4 21.06 -23.90 -6.83
N GLN A 5 22.01 -24.51 -7.56
CA GLN A 5 23.04 -23.77 -8.30
C GLN A 5 22.39 -23.13 -9.53
N THR A 6 21.92 -21.91 -9.41
CA THR A 6 21.59 -21.10 -10.58
C THR A 6 22.87 -20.63 -11.24
N THR A 7 23.15 -21.19 -12.42
CA THR A 7 24.20 -20.75 -13.34
C THR A 7 23.86 -19.36 -13.87
N GLY A 8 24.40 -18.32 -13.27
CA GLY A 8 24.32 -16.93 -13.72
C GLY A 8 25.67 -16.27 -13.52
N SER A 9 26.49 -16.24 -14.58
CA SER A 9 27.77 -15.57 -14.60
C SER A 9 27.62 -14.06 -14.42
N ASN A 10 28.50 -13.44 -13.63
CA ASN A 10 28.75 -12.01 -13.39
C ASN A 10 28.00 -11.26 -12.28
N ARG A 11 27.21 -11.91 -11.42
CA ARG A 11 26.61 -11.23 -10.24
C ARG A 11 27.58 -11.12 -9.03
N ASN A 12 28.77 -11.69 -9.09
CA ASN A 12 29.63 -11.92 -7.93
C ASN A 12 30.53 -10.75 -7.45
N LEU A 13 30.47 -9.57 -8.06
CA LEU A 13 31.44 -8.50 -7.72
C LEU A 13 30.97 -7.48 -6.67
N THR A 14 29.70 -7.46 -6.31
CA THR A 14 29.12 -6.45 -5.39
C THR A 14 28.59 -7.01 -4.08
N ASN A 15 28.40 -8.31 -3.96
CA ASN A 15 27.78 -8.96 -2.78
C ASN A 15 28.56 -8.77 -1.46
N LYS A 16 29.86 -8.44 -1.51
CA LYS A 16 30.68 -8.21 -0.30
C LYS A 16 30.51 -6.84 0.34
N LEU A 17 29.84 -5.90 -0.31
CA LEU A 17 29.64 -4.53 0.20
C LEU A 17 28.30 -4.36 0.90
N ASP A 18 27.40 -5.35 0.78
CA ASP A 18 25.98 -5.25 1.14
C ASP A 18 25.69 -5.76 2.57
N ASP A 19 26.66 -6.39 3.23
CA ASP A 19 26.52 -6.98 4.57
C ASP A 19 26.38 -5.95 5.70
N ARG A 20 26.56 -4.65 5.39
CA ARG A 20 26.41 -3.56 6.36
C ARG A 20 25.02 -3.00 6.46
N ILE A 21 24.15 -3.32 5.51
CA ILE A 21 22.75 -2.86 5.47
C ILE A 21 21.88 -4.02 5.93
N LEU A 22 21.07 -3.80 6.96
CA LEU A 22 19.98 -4.70 7.30
C LEU A 22 18.77 -4.32 6.44
N TYR A 23 18.47 -5.13 5.47
CA TYR A 23 17.36 -4.86 4.55
C TYR A 23 16.00 -5.26 5.13
N PRO A 24 14.93 -4.53 4.81
CA PRO A 24 13.57 -4.91 5.23
C PRO A 24 13.19 -6.31 4.72
N GLY A 25 12.74 -7.18 5.62
CA GLY A 25 12.31 -8.55 5.30
C GLY A 25 13.44 -9.52 4.94
N GLU A 26 14.69 -9.22 5.30
CA GLU A 26 15.84 -10.09 5.07
C GLU A 26 15.85 -11.29 6.03
N TYR A 27 16.13 -12.47 5.50
CA TYR A 27 16.43 -13.64 6.33
C TYR A 27 17.85 -13.52 6.89
N LEU A 28 17.98 -13.45 8.22
CA LEU A 28 19.27 -13.21 8.88
C LEU A 28 20.32 -14.30 8.61
N GLU A 29 19.88 -15.54 8.36
CA GLU A 29 20.77 -16.65 8.03
C GLU A 29 21.43 -16.51 6.64
N TYR A 30 20.83 -15.74 5.73
CA TYR A 30 21.33 -15.48 4.37
C TYR A 30 21.94 -14.09 4.20
N ARG A 31 22.18 -13.38 5.31
CA ARG A 31 22.73 -12.02 5.26
C ARG A 31 24.05 -11.98 4.48
N GLY A 32 24.11 -11.10 3.49
CA GLY A 32 25.26 -10.98 2.58
C GLY A 32 25.33 -12.03 1.47
N GLU A 33 24.43 -13.04 1.46
CA GLU A 33 24.30 -14.02 0.40
C GLU A 33 23.11 -13.73 -0.54
N ASP A 34 22.26 -12.74 -0.19
CA ASP A 34 21.07 -12.38 -0.95
C ASP A 34 21.44 -11.79 -2.31
N SER A 35 20.91 -12.37 -3.37
CA SER A 35 21.18 -12.00 -4.77
C SER A 35 20.31 -10.81 -5.21
N ARG A 36 20.33 -9.70 -4.47
CA ARG A 36 19.59 -8.48 -4.86
C ARG A 36 20.09 -7.93 -6.19
N THR A 37 19.16 -7.48 -7.02
CA THR A 37 19.49 -6.78 -8.26
C THR A 37 19.95 -5.36 -7.93
N PHE A 38 21.18 -5.01 -8.33
CA PHE A 38 21.71 -3.67 -8.17
C PHE A 38 21.19 -2.75 -9.27
N ILE A 39 20.25 -1.88 -8.92
CA ILE A 39 19.72 -0.86 -9.82
C ILE A 39 20.70 0.30 -9.90
N ASP A 40 21.10 0.66 -11.13
CA ASP A 40 22.03 1.74 -11.42
C ASP A 40 21.30 3.03 -11.80
N LYS A 41 20.27 2.94 -12.63
CA LYS A 41 19.48 4.08 -13.10
C LYS A 41 18.03 3.70 -13.36
N SER A 42 17.18 4.72 -13.50
CA SER A 42 15.76 4.55 -13.80
C SER A 42 15.25 5.66 -14.71
N LYS A 43 14.22 5.37 -15.53
CA LYS A 43 13.56 6.35 -16.39
C LYS A 43 12.16 5.88 -16.79
N GLY A 44 11.16 6.73 -16.63
CA GLY A 44 9.77 6.40 -16.94
C GLY A 44 9.29 5.20 -16.12
N ILE A 45 8.89 4.13 -16.77
CA ILE A 45 8.48 2.88 -16.11
C ILE A 45 9.62 1.87 -15.97
N TYR A 46 10.86 2.23 -16.30
CA TYR A 46 11.96 1.28 -16.43
C TYR A 46 13.06 1.49 -15.39
N LEU A 47 13.59 0.36 -14.92
CA LEU A 47 14.79 0.25 -14.12
C LEU A 47 15.91 -0.39 -14.97
N TYR A 48 17.14 -0.03 -14.69
CA TYR A 48 18.33 -0.56 -15.37
C TYR A 48 19.33 -1.02 -14.30
N ASP A 49 19.83 -2.22 -14.45
CA ASP A 49 20.89 -2.71 -13.59
C ASP A 49 22.28 -2.20 -14.03
N LYS A 50 23.33 -2.56 -13.29
CA LYS A 50 24.72 -2.17 -13.60
C LYS A 50 25.24 -2.70 -14.94
N THR A 51 24.62 -3.73 -15.50
CA THR A 51 24.98 -4.28 -16.82
C THR A 51 24.27 -3.57 -17.96
N GLY A 52 23.32 -2.70 -17.65
CA GLY A 52 22.44 -2.04 -18.60
C GLY A 52 21.19 -2.84 -18.95
N HIS A 53 20.95 -3.98 -18.29
CA HIS A 53 19.73 -4.76 -18.48
C HIS A 53 18.51 -3.92 -18.09
N LYS A 54 17.58 -3.77 -19.03
CA LYS A 54 16.37 -2.96 -18.91
C LYS A 54 15.21 -3.82 -18.41
N MET A 55 14.52 -3.37 -17.38
CA MET A 55 13.37 -4.06 -16.78
C MET A 55 12.21 -3.09 -16.58
N ILE A 56 10.99 -3.52 -16.86
CA ILE A 56 9.78 -2.81 -16.46
C ILE A 56 9.67 -2.89 -14.94
N ASP A 57 9.44 -1.76 -14.27
CA ASP A 57 9.13 -1.69 -12.83
C ASP A 57 7.65 -2.04 -12.59
N GLY A 58 7.34 -3.33 -12.63
CA GLY A 58 5.96 -3.81 -12.48
C GLY A 58 5.31 -3.45 -11.15
N PRO A 59 6.00 -3.45 -9.99
CA PRO A 59 5.45 -2.98 -8.73
C PRO A 59 5.44 -1.45 -8.56
N GLY A 60 6.03 -0.67 -9.49
CA GLY A 60 6.18 0.77 -9.33
C GLY A 60 6.93 1.13 -8.05
N GLY A 61 8.17 0.63 -7.93
CA GLY A 61 8.95 0.69 -6.69
C GLY A 61 8.29 -0.16 -5.59
N MET A 62 7.83 0.49 -4.52
CA MET A 62 7.04 -0.13 -3.46
C MET A 62 5.63 0.49 -3.45
N TRP A 63 4.90 0.41 -4.59
CA TRP A 63 3.58 1.00 -4.81
C TRP A 63 3.61 2.55 -4.80
N ASN A 64 4.76 3.15 -5.05
CA ASN A 64 4.96 4.58 -4.79
C ASN A 64 5.45 5.39 -5.99
N VAL A 65 5.90 4.76 -7.08
CA VAL A 65 6.40 5.46 -8.27
C VAL A 65 5.24 5.75 -9.23
N ASN A 66 4.30 6.59 -8.77
CA ASN A 66 3.05 6.81 -9.50
C ASN A 66 3.26 7.55 -10.83
N VAL A 67 4.08 8.60 -10.87
CA VAL A 67 4.30 9.39 -12.09
C VAL A 67 5.52 8.96 -12.90
N GLY A 68 6.14 7.82 -12.52
CA GLY A 68 7.34 7.31 -13.17
C GLY A 68 8.63 7.88 -12.62
N HIS A 69 9.72 7.32 -13.09
CA HIS A 69 11.07 7.68 -12.69
C HIS A 69 11.63 8.84 -13.55
N GLY A 70 12.44 9.72 -12.94
CA GLY A 70 13.22 10.72 -13.64
C GLY A 70 12.42 11.88 -14.23
N VAL A 71 11.29 12.25 -13.62
CA VAL A 71 10.50 13.43 -14.01
C VAL A 71 11.28 14.70 -13.67
N LYS A 72 11.63 15.44 -14.71
CA LYS A 72 12.51 16.62 -14.60
C LYS A 72 11.89 17.73 -13.75
N GLU A 73 10.61 17.96 -13.91
CA GLU A 73 9.86 19.01 -13.20
C GLU A 73 9.89 18.81 -11.69
N ILE A 74 9.81 17.57 -11.23
CA ILE A 74 9.89 17.24 -9.80
C ILE A 74 11.34 17.44 -9.30
N ALA A 75 12.32 16.98 -10.07
CA ALA A 75 13.73 17.16 -9.72
C ALA A 75 14.13 18.64 -9.64
N ASP A 76 13.67 19.45 -10.58
CA ASP A 76 13.91 20.89 -10.62
C ASP A 76 13.25 21.59 -9.41
N ALA A 77 12.00 21.27 -9.08
CA ALA A 77 11.29 21.83 -7.93
C ALA A 77 12.01 21.51 -6.62
N ILE A 78 12.50 20.28 -6.45
CA ILE A 78 13.32 19.87 -5.30
C ILE A 78 14.61 20.69 -5.25
N HIS A 79 15.32 20.80 -6.37
CA HIS A 79 16.58 21.54 -6.46
C HIS A 79 16.39 23.01 -6.08
N GLU A 80 15.40 23.67 -6.63
CA GLU A 80 15.08 25.07 -6.33
C GLU A 80 14.73 25.28 -4.88
N GLN A 81 13.88 24.40 -4.31
CA GLN A 81 13.49 24.51 -2.91
C GLN A 81 14.66 24.29 -1.94
N ILE A 82 15.56 23.35 -2.21
CA ILE A 82 16.76 23.14 -1.38
C ILE A 82 17.63 24.41 -1.36
N ARG A 83 17.78 25.08 -2.49
CA ARG A 83 18.56 26.32 -2.57
C ARG A 83 17.87 27.51 -1.91
N LYS A 84 16.54 27.59 -2.00
CA LYS A 84 15.74 28.66 -1.40
C LYS A 84 15.68 28.52 0.12
N MET A 85 15.31 27.36 0.61
CA MET A 85 15.15 27.05 2.03
C MET A 85 15.02 25.53 2.20
N PRO A 86 16.06 24.84 2.67
CA PRO A 86 16.01 23.37 2.83
C PRO A 86 15.14 22.94 4.00
N TYR A 87 15.05 23.74 5.06
CA TYR A 87 14.32 23.39 6.28
C TYR A 87 13.81 24.61 7.01
N ALA A 88 12.64 24.47 7.66
CA ALA A 88 12.14 25.35 8.71
C ALA A 88 11.41 24.49 9.76
N SER A 89 11.49 24.85 11.05
CA SER A 89 10.92 24.06 12.13
C SER A 89 9.39 24.13 12.14
N PRO A 90 8.67 23.01 12.00
CA PRO A 90 7.21 23.02 12.04
C PRO A 90 6.64 23.29 13.46
N PHE A 91 7.49 23.36 14.47
CA PHE A 91 7.09 23.62 15.85
C PHE A 91 6.99 25.11 16.19
N SER A 92 7.68 25.95 15.46
CA SER A 92 7.75 27.38 15.72
C SER A 92 7.49 28.27 14.50
N GLU A 93 7.78 27.76 13.29
CA GLU A 93 7.59 28.49 12.04
C GLU A 93 6.55 27.82 11.14
N SER A 94 6.03 28.59 10.21
CA SER A 94 5.18 28.09 9.12
C SER A 94 5.84 28.38 7.78
N THR A 95 5.61 27.55 6.78
CA THR A 95 6.10 27.76 5.42
C THR A 95 4.94 27.87 4.45
N GLU A 96 5.01 28.86 3.56
CA GLU A 96 3.99 29.04 2.53
C GLU A 96 3.77 27.77 1.69
N ILE A 97 4.88 27.06 1.36
CA ILE A 97 4.81 25.86 0.54
C ILE A 97 4.04 24.71 1.24
N ALA A 98 4.17 24.55 2.55
CA ALA A 98 3.41 23.55 3.30
C ALA A 98 1.93 23.94 3.42
N THR A 99 1.66 25.21 3.70
CA THR A 99 0.29 25.72 3.84
C THR A 99 -0.49 25.65 2.51
N THR A 100 0.17 26.03 1.42
CA THR A 100 -0.45 25.99 0.08
C THR A 100 -0.67 24.55 -0.39
N TYR A 101 0.25 23.62 -0.09
CA TYR A 101 0.05 22.21 -0.40
C TYR A 101 -1.11 21.61 0.40
N ALA A 102 -1.20 21.87 1.70
CA ALA A 102 -2.33 21.45 2.52
C ALA A 102 -3.66 21.95 1.94
N SER A 103 -3.73 23.24 1.59
CA SER A 103 -4.91 23.86 0.98
C SER A 103 -5.28 23.26 -0.39
N ARG A 104 -4.29 22.79 -1.14
CA ARG A 104 -4.51 22.10 -2.42
C ARG A 104 -4.99 20.67 -2.20
N LEU A 105 -4.35 19.94 -1.28
CA LEU A 105 -4.65 18.54 -0.99
C LEU A 105 -6.10 18.33 -0.54
N VAL A 106 -6.61 19.20 0.33
CA VAL A 106 -7.98 19.10 0.84
C VAL A 106 -9.07 19.37 -0.20
N LYS A 107 -8.73 19.91 -1.38
CA LYS A 107 -9.70 20.04 -2.48
C LYS A 107 -10.12 18.70 -3.09
N TYR A 108 -9.30 17.66 -2.88
CA TYR A 108 -9.58 16.29 -3.33
C TYR A 108 -10.17 15.43 -2.22
N ALA A 109 -10.23 15.95 -1.00
CA ALA A 109 -10.73 15.18 0.14
C ALA A 109 -12.26 15.17 0.16
N PRO A 110 -12.88 14.01 0.45
CA PRO A 110 -14.32 13.90 0.53
C PRO A 110 -14.89 14.59 1.79
N GLY A 111 -16.16 14.95 1.71
CA GLY A 111 -16.92 15.49 2.84
C GLY A 111 -16.28 16.71 3.48
N ASP A 112 -16.07 16.67 4.79
CA ASP A 112 -15.52 17.76 5.60
C ASP A 112 -14.06 17.56 6.02
N LEU A 113 -13.32 16.69 5.33
CA LEU A 113 -11.90 16.45 5.58
C LEU A 113 -11.06 17.66 5.17
N LYS A 114 -10.65 18.52 6.13
CA LYS A 114 -10.03 19.83 5.86
C LYS A 114 -8.76 20.12 6.64
N ARG A 115 -8.38 19.29 7.60
CA ARG A 115 -7.15 19.50 8.39
C ARG A 115 -6.10 18.50 8.01
N VAL A 116 -4.90 18.98 7.70
CA VAL A 116 -3.78 18.13 7.27
C VAL A 116 -2.68 18.17 8.33
N PHE A 117 -2.27 16.99 8.77
CA PHE A 117 -1.08 16.80 9.58
C PHE A 117 -0.04 16.04 8.77
N PHE A 118 1.08 16.68 8.45
CA PHE A 118 2.15 16.06 7.67
C PHE A 118 3.07 15.21 8.53
N THR A 119 3.55 14.11 7.92
CA THR A 119 4.46 13.15 8.53
C THR A 119 5.58 12.78 7.56
N SER A 120 6.56 11.99 8.01
CA SER A 120 7.70 11.58 7.19
C SER A 120 7.41 10.31 6.34
N GLY A 121 6.23 9.69 6.47
CA GLY A 121 5.86 8.49 5.70
C GLY A 121 4.61 7.82 6.21
N GLY A 122 4.25 6.66 5.62
CA GLY A 122 3.00 5.95 5.90
C GLY A 122 2.87 5.45 7.34
N SER A 123 3.89 4.77 7.88
CA SER A 123 3.85 4.26 9.25
C SER A 123 3.65 5.37 10.28
N SER A 124 4.34 6.50 10.09
CA SER A 124 4.18 7.68 10.94
C SER A 124 2.83 8.37 10.75
N ALA A 125 2.22 8.29 9.57
CA ALA A 125 0.85 8.77 9.35
C ALA A 125 -0.16 7.92 10.12
N VAL A 126 -0.05 6.59 10.05
CA VAL A 126 -0.90 5.66 10.82
C VAL A 126 -0.76 5.91 12.32
N ASP A 127 0.46 5.93 12.86
CA ASP A 127 0.70 6.19 14.29
C ASP A 127 0.11 7.54 14.71
N SER A 128 0.27 8.59 13.89
CA SER A 128 -0.28 9.91 14.20
C SER A 128 -1.80 9.93 14.23
N ALA A 129 -2.46 9.21 13.31
CA ALA A 129 -3.91 9.09 13.31
C ALA A 129 -4.42 8.34 14.54
N LEU A 130 -3.80 7.22 14.89
CA LEU A 130 -4.17 6.44 16.09
C LEU A 130 -3.96 7.26 17.36
N ARG A 131 -2.84 7.98 17.47
CA ARG A 131 -2.58 8.91 18.57
C ARG A 131 -3.59 10.06 18.62
N PHE A 132 -3.99 10.58 17.45
CA PHE A 132 -5.03 11.60 17.37
C PHE A 132 -6.38 11.06 17.87
N VAL A 133 -6.77 9.85 17.49
CA VAL A 133 -8.00 9.21 17.95
C VAL A 133 -8.00 9.04 19.47
N MET A 134 -6.90 8.58 20.06
CA MET A 134 -6.75 8.46 21.51
C MET A 134 -6.81 9.82 22.20
N PHE A 135 -6.10 10.81 21.68
CA PHE A 135 -6.10 12.19 22.16
C PHE A 135 -7.51 12.79 22.10
N TYR A 136 -8.20 12.68 20.98
CA TYR A 136 -9.55 13.16 20.76
C TYR A 136 -10.54 12.60 21.80
N ASN A 137 -10.50 11.32 22.04
CA ASN A 137 -11.36 10.70 23.04
C ASN A 137 -10.98 11.10 24.49
N ASN A 138 -9.69 11.23 24.81
CA ASN A 138 -9.23 11.68 26.11
C ASN A 138 -9.69 13.11 26.42
N VAL A 139 -9.59 14.04 25.46
CA VAL A 139 -10.04 15.43 25.62
C VAL A 139 -11.55 15.52 25.83
N ARG A 140 -12.31 14.61 25.22
CA ARG A 140 -13.76 14.49 25.41
C ARG A 140 -14.17 13.77 26.72
N GLY A 141 -13.19 13.30 27.50
CA GLY A 141 -13.45 12.58 28.76
C GLY A 141 -13.71 11.08 28.57
N LEU A 142 -13.62 10.56 27.34
CA LEU A 142 -13.86 9.15 26.99
C LEU A 142 -12.55 8.32 27.08
N LYS A 143 -11.96 8.28 28.27
CA LYS A 143 -10.60 7.74 28.49
C LYS A 143 -10.48 6.24 28.17
N GLU A 144 -11.57 5.49 28.28
CA GLU A 144 -11.59 4.05 27.99
C GLU A 144 -11.77 3.74 26.50
N LYS A 145 -12.16 4.73 25.67
CA LYS A 145 -12.43 4.57 24.24
C LYS A 145 -11.14 4.62 23.43
N LYS A 146 -10.40 3.50 23.37
CA LYS A 146 -9.05 3.39 22.81
C LYS A 146 -8.81 2.19 21.91
N LEU A 147 -9.71 1.18 21.93
CA LEU A 147 -9.52 -0.04 21.17
C LEU A 147 -9.65 0.25 19.68
N ILE A 148 -8.79 -0.38 18.91
CA ILE A 148 -8.72 -0.24 17.44
C ILE A 148 -9.07 -1.59 16.83
N ILE A 149 -9.95 -1.58 15.84
CA ILE A 149 -10.25 -2.76 15.04
C ILE A 149 -9.55 -2.62 13.68
N SER A 150 -8.87 -3.67 13.26
CA SER A 150 -8.22 -3.81 11.96
C SER A 150 -8.60 -5.17 11.32
N ARG A 151 -7.87 -5.63 10.32
CA ARG A 151 -8.18 -6.87 9.59
C ARG A 151 -6.93 -7.73 9.42
N HIS A 152 -7.10 -9.05 9.44
CA HIS A 152 -6.07 -9.96 8.93
C HIS A 152 -5.77 -9.65 7.45
N ASP A 153 -4.56 -9.93 7.02
CA ASP A 153 -3.97 -9.58 5.72
C ASP A 153 -3.75 -8.07 5.49
N ALA A 154 -4.16 -7.18 6.38
CA ALA A 154 -3.89 -5.75 6.28
C ALA A 154 -2.42 -5.42 6.54
N TYR A 155 -1.95 -4.29 5.99
CA TYR A 155 -0.65 -3.72 6.28
C TYR A 155 -0.75 -2.21 6.48
N HIS A 156 -0.44 -1.76 7.69
CA HIS A 156 -0.56 -0.36 8.07
C HIS A 156 0.78 0.31 8.43
N GLY A 157 1.86 -0.45 8.46
CA GLY A 157 3.19 0.11 8.71
C GLY A 157 4.09 -0.78 9.56
N SER A 158 5.21 -0.21 9.99
CA SER A 158 6.28 -0.92 10.75
C SER A 158 6.71 -0.21 12.03
N THR A 159 6.04 0.86 12.45
CA THR A 159 6.16 1.44 13.80
C THR A 159 5.27 0.65 14.76
N TYR A 160 5.46 0.77 16.08
CA TYR A 160 4.83 -0.12 17.05
C TYR A 160 3.31 -0.23 16.90
N LEU A 161 2.57 0.90 16.86
CA LEU A 161 1.11 0.86 16.71
C LEU A 161 0.68 0.49 15.28
N SER A 162 1.34 1.02 14.26
CA SER A 162 0.98 0.69 12.88
C SER A 162 1.27 -0.77 12.53
N ALA A 163 2.34 -1.34 13.07
CA ALA A 163 2.64 -2.77 12.97
C ALA A 163 1.62 -3.62 13.73
N SER A 164 1.17 -3.14 14.91
CA SER A 164 0.09 -3.80 15.66
C SER A 164 -1.22 -3.83 14.87
N CYS A 165 -1.55 -2.79 14.10
CA CYS A 165 -2.71 -2.78 13.22
C CYS A 165 -2.54 -3.66 11.96
N SER A 166 -1.30 -3.99 11.58
CA SER A 166 -1.05 -4.91 10.47
C SER A 166 -1.44 -6.34 10.87
N GLY A 167 -2.15 -7.04 9.99
CA GLY A 167 -2.74 -8.35 10.27
C GLY A 167 -2.06 -9.52 9.56
N LYS A 168 -0.82 -9.36 9.11
CA LYS A 168 -0.05 -10.40 8.42
C LYS A 168 0.74 -11.22 9.45
N GLU A 169 0.23 -12.38 9.81
CA GLU A 169 0.79 -13.24 10.86
C GLU A 169 2.28 -13.55 10.69
N ARG A 170 2.73 -13.74 9.45
CA ARG A 170 4.15 -13.98 9.16
C ARG A 170 5.06 -12.85 9.63
N ASP A 171 4.60 -11.60 9.46
CA ASP A 171 5.40 -10.42 9.75
C ASP A 171 5.43 -10.12 11.27
N LYS A 172 4.66 -10.89 12.06
CA LYS A 172 4.58 -10.76 13.52
C LYS A 172 5.57 -11.63 14.28
N ASN A 173 6.14 -12.64 13.66
CA ASN A 173 7.08 -13.55 14.34
C ASN A 173 8.26 -12.78 14.95
N ASN A 174 8.55 -13.06 16.22
CA ASN A 174 9.65 -12.47 16.99
C ASN A 174 9.55 -10.97 17.28
N PHE A 175 8.35 -10.38 17.18
CA PHE A 175 8.06 -9.00 17.56
C PHE A 175 6.96 -8.94 18.60
N ASP A 176 6.98 -7.89 19.42
CA ASP A 176 5.90 -7.58 20.37
C ASP A 176 4.93 -6.56 19.78
N PHE A 177 3.64 -6.67 20.13
CA PHE A 177 2.55 -5.84 19.61
C PHE A 177 1.63 -5.35 20.72
N ALA A 178 0.82 -4.34 20.44
CA ALA A 178 -0.20 -3.80 21.34
C ALA A 178 -1.50 -4.61 21.24
N ASP A 179 -1.46 -5.90 21.59
CA ASP A 179 -2.57 -6.84 21.46
C ASP A 179 -3.73 -6.53 22.44
N ASP A 180 -3.48 -5.74 23.48
CA ASP A 180 -4.47 -5.20 24.39
C ASP A 180 -5.26 -4.02 23.81
N ILE A 181 -4.78 -3.41 22.73
CA ILE A 181 -5.38 -2.23 22.08
C ILE A 181 -5.95 -2.58 20.70
N VAL A 182 -5.28 -3.47 19.95
CA VAL A 182 -5.61 -3.75 18.55
C VAL A 182 -6.22 -5.14 18.40
N HIS A 183 -7.39 -5.21 17.76
CA HIS A 183 -8.12 -6.43 17.49
C HIS A 183 -8.34 -6.61 15.98
N HIS A 184 -8.20 -7.83 15.49
CA HIS A 184 -8.31 -8.12 14.07
C HIS A 184 -9.59 -8.89 13.74
N LEU A 185 -10.24 -8.47 12.66
CA LEU A 185 -11.29 -9.24 11.98
C LEU A 185 -10.67 -10.17 10.96
N SER A 186 -11.38 -11.17 10.54
CA SER A 186 -10.93 -12.02 9.46
C SER A 186 -10.85 -11.25 8.12
N SER A 187 -10.01 -11.75 7.21
CA SER A 187 -9.78 -11.13 5.91
C SER A 187 -11.06 -11.11 5.06
N PRO A 188 -11.45 -9.98 4.45
CA PRO A 188 -12.58 -9.90 3.54
C PRO A 188 -12.22 -10.38 2.11
N ASN A 189 -11.51 -11.49 2.00
CA ASN A 189 -11.01 -12.03 0.73
C ASN A 189 -12.07 -12.90 0.01
N PRO A 190 -12.69 -12.43 -1.10
CA PRO A 190 -13.71 -13.22 -1.80
C PRO A 190 -13.18 -14.51 -2.41
N PHE A 191 -11.90 -14.56 -2.75
CA PHE A 191 -11.29 -15.79 -3.27
C PHE A 191 -11.23 -16.90 -2.21
N ARG A 192 -11.23 -16.56 -0.92
CA ARG A 192 -11.19 -17.49 0.21
C ARG A 192 -12.56 -17.71 0.88
N LYS A 193 -13.63 -17.16 0.32
CA LYS A 193 -15.00 -17.38 0.84
C LYS A 193 -15.44 -18.82 0.65
N ASP A 194 -16.38 -19.28 1.49
CA ASP A 194 -17.10 -20.53 1.22
C ASP A 194 -17.79 -20.43 -0.14
N LYS A 195 -17.62 -21.46 -0.97
CA LYS A 195 -18.16 -21.51 -2.32
C LYS A 195 -19.69 -21.48 -2.39
N ASN A 196 -20.35 -21.86 -1.30
CA ASN A 196 -21.80 -21.85 -1.19
C ASN A 196 -22.37 -20.46 -0.92
N LEU A 197 -21.53 -19.49 -0.53
CA LEU A 197 -21.95 -18.11 -0.29
C LEU A 197 -21.89 -17.28 -1.58
N SER A 198 -22.92 -16.53 -1.83
CA SER A 198 -22.87 -15.42 -2.79
C SER A 198 -21.91 -14.32 -2.32
N ASP A 199 -21.54 -13.40 -3.19
CA ASP A 199 -20.69 -12.26 -2.80
C ASP A 199 -21.41 -11.33 -1.83
N GLU A 200 -22.73 -11.20 -1.92
CA GLU A 200 -23.56 -10.41 -1.02
C GLU A 200 -23.61 -11.04 0.38
N GLU A 201 -23.91 -12.34 0.48
CA GLU A 201 -23.93 -13.07 1.75
C GLU A 201 -22.55 -13.02 2.44
N PHE A 202 -21.48 -13.16 1.66
CA PHE A 202 -20.12 -13.02 2.20
C PHE A 202 -19.84 -11.60 2.68
N CYS A 203 -20.30 -10.57 1.95
CA CYS A 203 -20.21 -9.18 2.38
C CYS A 203 -20.93 -8.99 3.72
N ASP A 204 -22.17 -9.44 3.83
CA ASP A 204 -22.97 -9.29 5.02
C ASP A 204 -22.38 -10.03 6.24
N LEU A 205 -21.82 -11.23 6.00
CA LEU A 205 -21.08 -11.97 7.00
C LEU A 205 -19.89 -11.17 7.55
N LYS A 206 -19.10 -10.54 6.65
CA LYS A 206 -17.93 -9.76 7.03
C LYS A 206 -18.31 -8.44 7.73
N VAL A 207 -19.41 -7.83 7.34
CA VAL A 207 -19.95 -6.64 8.02
C VAL A 207 -20.46 -6.98 9.40
N LYS A 208 -21.18 -8.11 9.52
CA LYS A 208 -21.66 -8.62 10.82
C LYS A 208 -20.51 -8.93 11.76
N GLU A 209 -19.40 -9.48 11.29
CA GLU A 209 -18.20 -9.75 12.08
C GLU A 209 -17.66 -8.47 12.76
N LEU A 210 -17.69 -7.33 12.05
CA LEU A 210 -17.32 -6.04 12.63
C LEU A 210 -18.28 -5.64 13.76
N GLU A 211 -19.58 -5.74 13.54
CA GLU A 211 -20.56 -5.39 14.58
C GLU A 211 -20.47 -6.30 15.79
N ASP A 212 -20.37 -7.62 15.59
CA ASP A 212 -20.21 -8.60 16.65
C ASP A 212 -18.94 -8.31 17.49
N LYS A 213 -17.81 -7.96 16.84
CA LYS A 213 -16.57 -7.61 17.53
C LYS A 213 -16.70 -6.31 18.33
N ILE A 214 -17.38 -5.30 17.81
CA ILE A 214 -17.68 -4.06 18.55
C ILE A 214 -18.49 -4.34 19.81
N LEU A 215 -19.50 -5.19 19.70
CA LEU A 215 -20.36 -5.56 20.84
C LEU A 215 -19.61 -6.42 21.87
N GLU A 216 -18.75 -7.34 21.42
CA GLU A 216 -17.88 -8.14 22.28
C GLU A 216 -16.92 -7.27 23.10
N LEU A 217 -16.28 -6.29 22.47
CA LEU A 217 -15.31 -5.40 23.11
C LEU A 217 -15.94 -4.29 23.95
N GLY A 218 -17.18 -3.95 23.67
CA GLY A 218 -17.89 -2.80 24.20
C GLY A 218 -17.75 -1.56 23.31
N SER A 219 -18.86 -1.08 22.77
CA SER A 219 -18.87 0.09 21.85
C SER A 219 -18.34 1.38 22.48
N ASP A 220 -18.41 1.50 23.79
CA ASP A 220 -17.84 2.59 24.60
C ASP A 220 -16.31 2.53 24.70
N LYS A 221 -15.68 1.39 24.38
CA LYS A 221 -14.24 1.17 24.41
C LYS A 221 -13.60 1.20 23.01
N VAL A 222 -14.34 0.85 21.96
CA VAL A 222 -13.83 0.85 20.58
C VAL A 222 -13.78 2.28 20.05
N ALA A 223 -12.58 2.74 19.70
CA ALA A 223 -12.34 4.11 19.25
C ALA A 223 -12.42 4.26 17.74
N ALA A 224 -11.81 3.32 16.99
CA ALA A 224 -11.77 3.39 15.54
C ALA A 224 -11.70 2.01 14.85
N PHE A 225 -12.20 1.97 13.64
CA PHE A 225 -11.93 0.93 12.65
C PHE A 225 -10.99 1.50 11.58
N ILE A 226 -9.84 0.84 11.35
CA ILE A 226 -8.88 1.22 10.31
C ILE A 226 -8.94 0.22 9.16
N ALA A 227 -9.02 0.72 7.94
CA ALA A 227 -9.21 -0.10 6.75
C ALA A 227 -8.48 0.45 5.53
N GLU A 228 -7.65 -0.40 4.88
CA GLU A 228 -7.24 -0.15 3.49
C GLU A 228 -8.48 -0.36 2.59
N PRO A 229 -8.77 0.53 1.62
CA PRO A 229 -9.83 0.27 0.63
C PRO A 229 -9.62 -1.02 -0.17
N ILE A 230 -8.37 -1.32 -0.51
CA ILE A 230 -7.88 -2.59 -1.06
C ILE A 230 -6.69 -3.03 -0.22
N LEU A 231 -6.70 -4.25 0.31
CA LEU A 231 -5.58 -4.76 1.10
C LEU A 231 -4.40 -5.07 0.15
N ALA A 232 -3.59 -4.05 -0.08
CA ALA A 232 -2.55 -4.09 -1.11
C ALA A 232 -1.49 -5.16 -0.80
N SER A 233 -0.86 -5.05 0.36
CA SER A 233 0.20 -5.95 0.83
C SER A 233 -0.31 -7.33 1.24
N GLY A 234 -1.61 -7.51 1.40
CA GLY A 234 -2.28 -8.81 1.57
C GLY A 234 -2.42 -9.60 0.27
N GLY A 235 -2.04 -9.01 -0.87
CA GLY A 235 -2.15 -9.62 -2.20
C GLY A 235 -3.25 -9.00 -3.07
N VAL A 236 -3.44 -7.69 -2.97
CA VAL A 236 -4.47 -6.93 -3.70
C VAL A 236 -5.86 -7.51 -3.45
N ILE A 237 -6.20 -7.72 -2.19
CA ILE A 237 -7.51 -8.22 -1.81
C ILE A 237 -8.52 -7.08 -1.95
N ILE A 238 -9.48 -7.27 -2.85
CA ILE A 238 -10.59 -6.34 -3.06
C ILE A 238 -11.77 -6.86 -2.24
N PRO A 239 -12.20 -6.14 -1.19
CA PRO A 239 -13.39 -6.54 -0.43
C PRO A 239 -14.64 -6.62 -1.31
N PRO A 240 -15.65 -7.42 -0.93
CA PRO A 240 -16.89 -7.51 -1.70
C PRO A 240 -17.55 -6.15 -1.85
N LYS A 241 -18.28 -5.98 -2.96
CA LYS A 241 -18.98 -4.71 -3.24
C LYS A 241 -19.89 -4.32 -2.09
N GLY A 242 -19.81 -3.06 -1.66
CA GLY A 242 -20.61 -2.50 -0.56
C GLY A 242 -20.02 -2.72 0.84
N TYR A 243 -18.96 -3.52 0.99
CA TYR A 243 -18.33 -3.79 2.29
C TYR A 243 -17.95 -2.51 3.04
N HIS A 244 -17.23 -1.59 2.40
CA HIS A 244 -16.77 -0.36 3.06
C HIS A 244 -17.93 0.56 3.46
N LYS A 245 -18.94 0.71 2.60
CA LYS A 245 -20.15 1.48 2.92
C LYS A 245 -20.86 0.90 4.14
N LYS A 246 -21.16 -0.41 4.12
CA LYS A 246 -21.84 -1.10 5.22
C LYS A 246 -21.02 -1.06 6.52
N THR A 247 -19.69 -1.21 6.46
CA THR A 247 -18.82 -1.09 7.65
C THR A 247 -18.79 0.34 8.21
N LEU A 248 -18.83 1.37 7.33
CA LEU A 248 -18.99 2.75 7.77
C LEU A 248 -20.32 2.96 8.51
N GLU A 249 -21.42 2.42 8.00
CA GLU A 249 -22.75 2.49 8.63
C GLU A 249 -22.72 1.86 10.04
N ILE A 250 -22.04 0.71 10.22
CA ILE A 250 -21.82 0.09 11.54
C ILE A 250 -20.98 0.99 12.44
N CYS A 251 -19.90 1.58 11.94
CA CYS A 251 -19.08 2.52 12.70
C CYS A 251 -19.91 3.72 13.19
N ARG A 252 -20.73 4.30 12.31
CA ARG A 252 -21.63 5.42 12.65
C ARG A 252 -22.66 5.04 13.71
N LYS A 253 -23.30 3.86 13.57
CA LYS A 253 -24.26 3.31 14.53
C LYS A 253 -23.68 3.23 15.95
N HIS A 254 -22.40 2.88 16.07
CA HIS A 254 -21.73 2.67 17.36
C HIS A 254 -20.82 3.85 17.77
N ASN A 255 -20.89 4.99 17.05
CA ASN A 255 -20.05 6.17 17.31
C ASN A 255 -18.55 5.85 17.32
N ILE A 256 -18.09 5.09 16.32
CA ILE A 256 -16.72 4.65 16.11
C ILE A 256 -16.16 5.41 14.90
N LEU A 257 -14.92 5.90 14.99
CA LEU A 257 -14.26 6.60 13.89
C LEU A 257 -13.85 5.62 12.80
N TYR A 258 -14.03 6.02 11.55
CA TYR A 258 -13.58 5.28 10.38
C TYR A 258 -12.32 5.93 9.81
N ILE A 259 -11.21 5.17 9.79
CA ILE A 259 -9.93 5.59 9.22
C ILE A 259 -9.73 4.85 7.90
N SER A 260 -9.70 5.58 6.79
CA SER A 260 -9.35 5.02 5.48
C SER A 260 -7.85 5.13 5.24
N ASP A 261 -7.19 3.99 5.10
CA ASP A 261 -5.76 3.94 4.77
C ASP A 261 -5.60 3.91 3.25
N GLU A 262 -5.45 5.10 2.66
CA GLU A 262 -5.23 5.29 1.23
C GLU A 262 -3.75 5.46 0.83
N ILE A 263 -2.84 4.98 1.67
CA ILE A 263 -1.39 5.05 1.42
C ILE A 263 -1.03 4.41 0.07
N VAL A 264 -1.74 3.36 -0.34
CA VAL A 264 -1.53 2.70 -1.64
C VAL A 264 -2.57 3.13 -2.68
N THR A 265 -3.85 3.17 -2.32
CA THR A 265 -4.94 3.43 -3.26
C THR A 265 -5.05 4.88 -3.70
N GLY A 266 -4.46 5.81 -2.97
CA GLY A 266 -4.44 7.22 -3.30
C GLY A 266 -3.50 7.60 -4.45
N PHE A 267 -3.54 8.88 -4.80
CA PHE A 267 -2.70 9.52 -5.83
C PHE A 267 -2.76 8.82 -7.19
N GLY A 268 -3.99 8.58 -7.66
CA GLY A 268 -4.27 8.15 -9.02
C GLY A 268 -4.28 6.65 -9.25
N ARG A 269 -3.91 5.81 -8.28
CA ARG A 269 -3.84 4.36 -8.45
C ARG A 269 -5.15 3.73 -8.94
N LEU A 270 -6.29 4.28 -8.50
CA LEU A 270 -7.64 3.90 -8.91
C LEU A 270 -8.32 4.97 -9.80
N GLY A 271 -7.56 5.92 -10.36
CA GLY A 271 -8.10 7.01 -11.17
C GLY A 271 -8.60 8.22 -10.38
N HIS A 272 -8.32 8.29 -9.07
CA HIS A 272 -8.71 9.38 -8.16
C HIS A 272 -7.54 9.75 -7.25
N ILE A 273 -7.45 11.01 -6.81
CA ILE A 273 -6.40 11.40 -5.82
C ILE A 273 -6.69 10.78 -4.47
N MET A 274 -7.96 10.79 -4.04
CA MET A 274 -8.48 10.03 -2.90
C MET A 274 -9.61 9.16 -3.40
N SER A 275 -9.64 7.89 -3.04
CA SER A 275 -10.49 6.88 -3.67
C SER A 275 -11.69 6.46 -2.82
N SER A 276 -11.71 6.82 -1.53
CA SER A 276 -12.72 6.31 -0.59
C SER A 276 -14.14 6.66 -1.00
N GLU A 277 -14.44 7.92 -1.35
CA GLU A 277 -15.79 8.33 -1.76
C GLU A 277 -16.11 7.86 -3.18
N GLU A 278 -15.25 8.21 -4.12
CA GLU A 278 -15.49 8.03 -5.55
C GLU A 278 -15.55 6.56 -6.00
N HIS A 279 -14.79 5.69 -5.34
CA HIS A 279 -14.68 4.28 -5.72
C HIS A 279 -15.40 3.33 -4.78
N PHE A 280 -15.53 3.71 -3.49
CA PHE A 280 -16.05 2.83 -2.44
C PHE A 280 -17.29 3.38 -1.71
N ASP A 281 -17.77 4.57 -2.07
CA ASP A 281 -18.94 5.24 -1.46
C ASP A 281 -18.77 5.41 0.07
N VAL A 282 -17.57 5.88 0.47
CA VAL A 282 -17.19 6.07 1.88
C VAL A 282 -16.64 7.47 2.10
N THR A 283 -17.27 8.22 3.01
CA THR A 283 -16.71 9.47 3.56
C THR A 283 -16.18 9.19 4.97
N PRO A 284 -14.86 8.92 5.11
CA PRO A 284 -14.26 8.56 6.41
C PRO A 284 -14.06 9.78 7.29
N ASP A 285 -13.73 9.56 8.57
CA ASP A 285 -13.34 10.63 9.51
C ASP A 285 -11.88 11.04 9.34
N ILE A 286 -11.04 10.11 8.90
CA ILE A 286 -9.61 10.32 8.71
C ILE A 286 -9.17 9.57 7.46
N ILE A 287 -8.34 10.20 6.62
CA ILE A 287 -7.64 9.57 5.50
C ILE A 287 -6.13 9.62 5.73
N LEU A 288 -5.46 8.50 5.46
CA LEU A 288 -4.01 8.37 5.52
C LEU A 288 -3.41 8.36 4.13
N LEU A 289 -2.35 9.13 3.92
CA LEU A 289 -1.69 9.30 2.63
C LEU A 289 -0.16 9.18 2.78
N ALA A 290 0.49 8.59 1.81
CA ALA A 290 1.94 8.56 1.64
C ALA A 290 2.29 8.16 0.19
N LYS A 291 3.39 7.47 -0.02
CA LYS A 291 3.78 6.86 -1.31
C LYS A 291 3.60 7.78 -2.51
N GLY A 292 2.46 7.71 -3.18
CA GLY A 292 2.14 8.51 -4.35
C GLY A 292 2.14 10.02 -4.10
N ILE A 293 2.05 10.50 -2.87
CA ILE A 293 2.05 11.93 -2.51
C ILE A 293 3.26 12.68 -3.11
N THR A 294 4.40 12.03 -3.16
CA THR A 294 5.63 12.53 -3.79
C THR A 294 6.16 11.61 -4.88
N SER A 295 5.39 10.60 -5.26
CA SER A 295 5.80 9.57 -6.21
C SER A 295 7.16 8.91 -5.90
N GLY A 296 7.51 8.79 -4.61
CA GLY A 296 8.75 8.18 -4.16
C GLY A 296 10.00 9.06 -4.28
N TYR A 297 9.89 10.30 -4.78
CA TYR A 297 11.03 11.21 -4.91
C TYR A 297 11.60 11.67 -3.58
N VAL A 298 10.74 11.93 -2.59
CA VAL A 298 11.11 12.33 -1.23
C VAL A 298 10.17 11.67 -0.22
N PRO A 299 10.64 11.19 0.93
CA PRO A 299 9.77 10.67 1.99
C PRO A 299 8.75 11.71 2.44
N CYS A 300 7.46 11.33 2.46
CA CYS A 300 6.35 12.16 2.90
C CYS A 300 5.14 11.30 3.26
N GLY A 301 4.36 11.77 4.21
CA GLY A 301 3.04 11.25 4.54
C GLY A 301 2.13 12.37 5.03
N ALA A 302 0.84 12.09 5.09
CA ALA A 302 -0.16 13.01 5.60
C ALA A 302 -1.32 12.25 6.25
N VAL A 303 -1.90 12.88 7.27
CA VAL A 303 -3.18 12.54 7.88
C VAL A 303 -4.15 13.66 7.56
N VAL A 304 -5.24 13.35 6.89
CA VAL A 304 -6.31 14.32 6.62
C VAL A 304 -7.47 14.04 7.56
N ILE A 305 -7.87 15.03 8.34
CA ILE A 305 -8.80 14.90 9.46
C ILE A 305 -10.06 15.71 9.17
N SER A 306 -11.23 15.18 9.52
CA SER A 306 -12.53 15.84 9.44
C SER A 306 -12.56 17.13 10.28
N GLU A 307 -13.17 18.19 9.73
CA GLU A 307 -13.40 19.46 10.43
C GLU A 307 -14.33 19.27 11.63
N THR A 308 -15.29 18.34 11.54
CA THR A 308 -16.18 17.99 12.64
C THR A 308 -15.39 17.51 13.87
N LEU A 309 -14.37 16.66 13.70
CA LEU A 309 -13.53 16.22 14.81
C LEU A 309 -12.71 17.37 15.42
N MET A 310 -12.26 18.32 14.60
CA MET A 310 -11.52 19.47 15.09
C MET A 310 -12.42 20.45 15.85
N ALA A 311 -13.65 20.70 15.33
CA ALA A 311 -14.63 21.58 15.99
C ALA A 311 -15.02 21.09 17.39
N ASP A 312 -15.08 19.77 17.62
CA ASP A 312 -15.30 19.18 18.95
C ASP A 312 -14.20 19.55 19.97
N LEU A 313 -13.03 19.95 19.50
CA LEU A 313 -11.87 20.32 20.31
C LEU A 313 -11.71 21.83 20.49
N ASP A 314 -12.33 22.67 19.64
CA ASP A 314 -12.11 24.13 19.60
C ASP A 314 -12.44 24.87 20.91
N ASN A 315 -13.37 24.34 21.70
CA ASN A 315 -13.81 24.98 22.96
C ASN A 315 -13.09 24.42 24.19
N LYS A 316 -11.99 23.69 24.01
CA LYS A 316 -11.24 23.07 25.10
C LYS A 316 -10.03 23.92 25.46
N GLU A 317 -10.06 24.56 26.62
CA GLU A 317 -8.95 25.41 27.11
C GLU A 317 -7.67 24.58 27.35
N LYS A 318 -6.53 25.12 26.95
CA LYS A 318 -5.18 24.58 27.24
C LYS A 318 -4.90 23.18 26.74
N VAL A 319 -5.56 22.77 25.66
CA VAL A 319 -5.33 21.47 25.04
C VAL A 319 -4.25 21.60 23.95
N ILE A 320 -3.22 20.78 24.04
CA ILE A 320 -2.11 20.74 23.07
C ILE A 320 -2.04 19.33 22.50
N PHE A 321 -2.13 19.20 21.16
CA PHE A 321 -1.82 17.96 20.46
C PHE A 321 -0.30 17.81 20.36
N SER A 322 0.31 17.30 21.43
CA SER A 322 1.76 17.11 21.54
C SER A 322 2.22 15.87 20.74
N ASN A 323 2.08 15.96 19.43
CA ASN A 323 2.54 14.98 18.44
C ASN A 323 3.17 15.73 17.27
N GLY A 324 4.33 15.30 16.79
CA GLY A 324 5.02 15.94 15.68
C GLY A 324 6.34 15.26 15.36
N PHE A 325 6.82 15.50 14.17
CA PHE A 325 8.10 15.03 13.69
C PHE A 325 8.93 16.21 13.24
N THR A 326 10.25 16.11 13.38
CA THR A 326 11.20 17.12 12.89
C THR A 326 10.89 17.51 11.43
N ASP A 327 10.52 16.52 10.61
CA ASP A 327 10.29 16.69 9.17
C ASP A 327 8.81 16.85 8.79
N SER A 328 7.91 17.17 9.74
CA SER A 328 6.50 17.45 9.42
C SER A 328 6.39 18.67 8.50
N GLY A 329 5.83 18.45 7.29
CA GLY A 329 5.71 19.53 6.30
C GLY A 329 7.04 20.06 5.76
N HIS A 330 8.06 19.19 5.70
CA HIS A 330 9.41 19.54 5.23
C HIS A 330 9.35 20.25 3.87
N PRO A 331 9.93 21.45 3.72
CA PRO A 331 9.77 22.29 2.52
C PRO A 331 10.12 21.57 1.20
N VAL A 332 11.17 20.75 1.21
CA VAL A 332 11.60 19.99 0.02
C VAL A 332 10.60 18.88 -0.32
N ALA A 333 10.02 18.23 0.70
CA ALA A 333 8.97 17.24 0.48
C ALA A 333 7.69 17.89 -0.06
N MET A 334 7.36 19.08 0.42
CA MET A 334 6.22 19.84 -0.11
C MET A 334 6.43 20.31 -1.53
N ALA A 335 7.65 20.70 -1.92
CA ALA A 335 7.99 21.04 -3.30
C ALA A 335 7.82 19.82 -4.23
N ALA A 336 8.32 18.65 -3.81
CA ALA A 336 8.12 17.41 -4.54
C ALA A 336 6.63 17.05 -4.67
N ALA A 337 5.86 17.22 -3.60
CA ALA A 337 4.43 16.92 -3.57
C ALA A 337 3.61 17.86 -4.49
N HIS A 338 3.93 19.17 -4.49
CA HIS A 338 3.34 20.12 -5.43
C HIS A 338 3.64 19.73 -6.88
N ALA A 339 4.91 19.50 -7.20
CA ALA A 339 5.33 19.15 -8.55
C ALA A 339 4.76 17.79 -9.01
N THR A 340 4.56 16.85 -8.09
CA THR A 340 3.88 15.57 -8.38
C THR A 340 2.43 15.81 -8.77
N LEU A 341 1.66 16.61 -8.01
CA LEU A 341 0.28 16.97 -8.38
C LEU A 341 0.23 17.77 -9.69
N ASP A 342 1.14 18.73 -9.89
CA ASP A 342 1.23 19.49 -11.13
C ASP A 342 1.43 18.57 -12.34
N PHE A 343 2.35 17.60 -12.21
CA PHE A 343 2.60 16.63 -13.27
C PHE A 343 1.35 15.78 -13.55
N MET A 344 0.66 15.32 -12.51
CA MET A 344 -0.57 14.52 -12.66
C MET A 344 -1.70 15.31 -13.34
N GLU A 345 -1.91 16.57 -12.93
CA GLU A 345 -2.94 17.44 -13.50
C GLU A 345 -2.62 17.83 -14.95
N ASN A 346 -1.40 18.31 -15.21
CA ASN A 346 -0.96 18.79 -16.53
C ASN A 346 -0.98 17.66 -17.58
N ASN A 347 -0.68 16.42 -17.16
CA ASN A 347 -0.70 15.25 -18.04
C ASN A 347 -2.04 14.48 -17.99
N LYS A 348 -3.06 14.97 -17.25
CA LYS A 348 -4.37 14.34 -17.11
C LYS A 348 -4.28 12.86 -16.72
N LEU A 349 -3.36 12.53 -15.80
CA LEU A 349 -3.06 11.14 -15.48
C LEU A 349 -4.24 10.38 -14.88
N LEU A 350 -5.15 11.06 -14.17
CA LEU A 350 -6.36 10.40 -13.64
C LEU A 350 -7.27 9.89 -14.78
N ASP A 351 -7.43 10.69 -15.83
CA ASP A 351 -8.21 10.30 -17.02
C ASP A 351 -7.49 9.18 -17.79
N HIS A 352 -6.17 9.29 -17.91
CA HIS A 352 -5.35 8.23 -18.51
C HIS A 352 -5.53 6.89 -17.76
N VAL A 353 -5.45 6.89 -16.45
CA VAL A 353 -5.66 5.68 -15.64
C VAL A 353 -7.06 5.12 -15.84
N LYS A 354 -8.11 5.95 -15.83
CA LYS A 354 -9.49 5.51 -16.10
C LYS A 354 -9.65 4.86 -17.46
N LYS A 355 -8.87 5.30 -18.46
CA LYS A 355 -8.85 4.75 -19.82
C LYS A 355 -8.05 3.44 -19.89
N VAL A 356 -6.85 3.41 -19.32
CA VAL A 356 -5.90 2.29 -19.51
C VAL A 356 -6.10 1.15 -18.53
N ALA A 357 -6.67 1.41 -17.35
CA ALA A 357 -6.86 0.39 -16.32
C ALA A 357 -7.78 -0.78 -16.77
N PRO A 358 -8.91 -0.57 -17.47
CA PRO A 358 -9.70 -1.69 -17.98
C PRO A 358 -8.89 -2.59 -18.91
N TYR A 359 -8.03 -2.02 -19.76
CA TYR A 359 -7.14 -2.79 -20.63
C TYR A 359 -6.13 -3.61 -19.82
N PHE A 360 -5.48 -2.99 -18.82
CA PHE A 360 -4.55 -3.67 -17.93
C PHE A 360 -5.21 -4.86 -17.21
N GLN A 361 -6.40 -4.67 -16.65
CA GLN A 361 -7.13 -5.73 -15.97
C GLN A 361 -7.54 -6.85 -16.93
N SER A 362 -8.03 -6.49 -18.14
CA SER A 362 -8.41 -7.45 -19.17
C SER A 362 -7.23 -8.31 -19.61
N LYS A 363 -6.07 -7.69 -19.86
CA LYS A 363 -4.86 -8.40 -20.27
C LYS A 363 -4.33 -9.34 -19.20
N LEU A 364 -4.33 -8.94 -17.96
CA LEU A 364 -3.94 -9.81 -16.85
C LEU A 364 -4.91 -10.96 -16.65
N SER A 365 -6.22 -10.75 -16.85
CA SER A 365 -7.22 -11.80 -16.70
C SER A 365 -7.01 -12.98 -17.66
N GLU A 366 -6.34 -12.76 -18.80
CA GLU A 366 -5.95 -13.83 -19.73
C GLU A 366 -5.02 -14.90 -19.09
N LEU A 367 -4.33 -14.55 -17.99
CA LEU A 367 -3.41 -15.48 -17.30
C LEU A 367 -4.15 -16.57 -16.52
N ILE A 368 -5.45 -16.45 -16.34
CA ILE A 368 -6.26 -17.47 -15.66
C ILE A 368 -6.28 -18.81 -16.42
N ASP A 369 -5.95 -18.83 -17.70
CA ASP A 369 -5.84 -20.05 -18.50
C ASP A 369 -4.66 -20.94 -18.08
N LEU A 370 -3.62 -20.35 -17.46
CA LEU A 370 -2.44 -21.08 -16.99
C LEU A 370 -2.82 -22.06 -15.87
N PRO A 371 -2.36 -23.32 -15.92
CA PRO A 371 -2.79 -24.36 -14.98
C PRO A 371 -2.60 -24.01 -13.51
N ILE A 372 -1.50 -23.34 -13.16
CA ILE A 372 -1.15 -23.00 -11.78
C ILE A 372 -1.84 -21.72 -11.27
N VAL A 373 -2.42 -20.89 -12.16
CA VAL A 373 -3.06 -19.63 -11.77
C VAL A 373 -4.48 -19.86 -11.29
N GLY A 374 -4.74 -19.64 -10.02
CA GLY A 374 -6.04 -19.83 -9.38
C GLY A 374 -6.91 -18.57 -9.35
N ASP A 375 -6.27 -17.39 -9.29
CA ASP A 375 -6.99 -16.12 -9.26
C ASP A 375 -6.18 -15.01 -9.92
N VAL A 376 -6.90 -14.12 -10.61
CA VAL A 376 -6.37 -12.86 -11.12
C VAL A 376 -7.33 -11.74 -10.70
N ARG A 377 -6.87 -10.84 -9.87
CA ARG A 377 -7.70 -9.76 -9.30
C ARG A 377 -7.00 -8.42 -9.35
N GLY A 378 -7.77 -7.36 -9.43
CA GLY A 378 -7.22 -6.01 -9.44
C GLY A 378 -8.28 -4.92 -9.61
N ALA A 379 -7.84 -3.67 -9.42
CA ALA A 379 -8.62 -2.47 -9.68
C ALA A 379 -7.67 -1.33 -10.06
N GLY A 380 -8.11 -0.45 -10.95
CA GLY A 380 -7.23 0.59 -11.46
C GLY A 380 -5.95 0.00 -12.05
N LEU A 381 -4.81 0.57 -11.71
CA LEU A 381 -3.48 0.07 -12.09
C LEU A 381 -2.80 -0.67 -10.93
N MET A 382 -3.53 -1.55 -10.25
CA MET A 382 -2.96 -2.52 -9.31
C MET A 382 -3.63 -3.88 -9.51
N ALA A 383 -2.85 -4.94 -9.48
CA ALA A 383 -3.34 -6.29 -9.70
C ALA A 383 -2.47 -7.35 -9.01
N ALA A 384 -3.04 -8.52 -8.83
CA ALA A 384 -2.37 -9.71 -8.32
C ALA A 384 -2.73 -10.93 -9.15
N VAL A 385 -1.75 -11.81 -9.35
CA VAL A 385 -1.90 -13.15 -9.91
C VAL A 385 -1.51 -14.16 -8.85
N GLU A 386 -2.48 -14.95 -8.38
CA GLU A 386 -2.28 -15.92 -7.30
C GLU A 386 -2.19 -17.34 -7.84
N CYS A 387 -1.12 -18.04 -7.46
CA CYS A 387 -0.89 -19.43 -7.83
C CYS A 387 -1.46 -20.38 -6.77
N VAL A 388 -2.02 -21.51 -7.22
CA VAL A 388 -2.66 -22.53 -6.38
C VAL A 388 -2.23 -23.94 -6.83
N ILE A 389 -2.37 -24.94 -5.95
CA ILE A 389 -2.19 -26.35 -6.30
C ILE A 389 -3.39 -26.82 -7.12
N ASP A 390 -4.58 -26.53 -6.66
CA ASP A 390 -5.85 -26.98 -7.22
C ASP A 390 -6.80 -25.78 -7.35
N LYS A 391 -7.14 -25.45 -8.58
CA LYS A 391 -8.04 -24.32 -8.88
C LYS A 391 -9.45 -24.51 -8.32
N GLU A 392 -9.96 -25.75 -8.36
CA GLU A 392 -11.30 -26.03 -7.87
C GLU A 392 -11.38 -25.95 -6.36
N LYS A 393 -10.38 -26.46 -5.66
CA LYS A 393 -10.31 -26.39 -4.19
C LYS A 393 -9.77 -25.05 -3.71
N ARG A 394 -9.12 -24.30 -4.58
CA ARG A 394 -8.39 -23.05 -4.25
C ARG A 394 -7.31 -23.28 -3.19
N ASP A 395 -6.72 -24.49 -3.18
CA ASP A 395 -5.69 -24.85 -2.23
C ASP A 395 -4.41 -24.04 -2.51
N PRO A 396 -3.86 -23.34 -1.51
CA PRO A 396 -2.62 -22.62 -1.69
C PRO A 396 -1.46 -23.60 -1.94
N LEU A 397 -0.51 -23.18 -2.77
CA LEU A 397 0.78 -23.87 -2.88
C LEU A 397 1.51 -23.84 -1.54
N ASN A 398 2.29 -24.90 -1.28
CA ASN A 398 3.18 -24.90 -0.13
C ASN A 398 4.13 -23.70 -0.24
N LEU A 399 4.22 -22.90 0.81
CA LEU A 399 5.04 -21.67 0.84
C LEU A 399 6.53 -21.98 0.57
N GLN A 400 6.99 -23.19 0.92
CA GLN A 400 8.37 -23.64 0.65
C GLN A 400 8.70 -23.75 -0.85
N TYR A 401 7.68 -23.77 -1.73
CA TYR A 401 7.92 -23.79 -3.18
C TYR A 401 8.34 -22.42 -3.72
N GLU A 402 8.13 -21.35 -2.95
CA GLU A 402 8.55 -19.98 -3.29
C GLU A 402 8.13 -19.56 -4.71
N ILE A 403 6.95 -20.01 -5.16
CA ILE A 403 6.54 -19.88 -6.56
C ILE A 403 6.60 -18.43 -7.07
N ALA A 404 6.15 -17.45 -6.27
CA ALA A 404 6.18 -16.06 -6.70
C ALA A 404 7.61 -15.51 -6.82
N SER A 405 8.53 -15.98 -5.97
CA SER A 405 9.96 -15.61 -6.04
C SER A 405 10.61 -16.22 -7.29
N ARG A 406 10.28 -17.47 -7.64
CA ARG A 406 10.73 -18.13 -8.87
C ARG A 406 10.22 -17.39 -10.11
N ILE A 407 8.91 -17.04 -10.12
CA ILE A 407 8.30 -16.24 -11.19
C ILE A 407 9.05 -14.90 -11.32
N ASN A 408 9.30 -14.20 -10.24
CA ASN A 408 10.04 -12.93 -10.27
C ASN A 408 11.46 -13.12 -10.83
N THR A 409 12.15 -14.19 -10.47
CA THR A 409 13.50 -14.47 -11.00
C THR A 409 13.48 -14.65 -12.52
N HIS A 410 12.55 -15.43 -13.05
CA HIS A 410 12.39 -15.60 -14.50
C HIS A 410 11.98 -14.29 -15.17
N CYS A 411 11.02 -13.57 -14.61
CA CYS A 411 10.57 -12.28 -15.12
C CYS A 411 11.72 -11.25 -15.18
N GLN A 412 12.55 -11.17 -14.15
CA GLN A 412 13.70 -10.24 -14.16
C GLN A 412 14.68 -10.56 -15.28
N ASN A 413 14.96 -11.83 -15.53
CA ASN A 413 15.80 -12.24 -16.65
C ASN A 413 15.20 -11.86 -18.01
N LEU A 414 13.89 -11.81 -18.12
CA LEU A 414 13.15 -11.43 -19.33
C LEU A 414 12.84 -9.93 -19.43
N GLY A 415 13.15 -9.13 -18.40
CA GLY A 415 12.99 -7.68 -18.42
C GLY A 415 11.78 -7.14 -17.68
N LEU A 416 11.28 -7.84 -16.65
CA LEU A 416 10.17 -7.39 -15.79
C LEU A 416 10.49 -7.69 -14.33
N ILE A 417 10.34 -6.72 -13.46
CA ILE A 417 10.27 -6.95 -12.01
C ILE A 417 8.80 -7.16 -11.63
N VAL A 418 8.48 -8.19 -10.86
CA VAL A 418 7.20 -8.36 -10.17
C VAL A 418 7.45 -8.44 -8.68
N ARG A 419 6.46 -8.09 -7.85
CA ARG A 419 6.59 -8.21 -6.41
C ARG A 419 6.07 -9.57 -5.94
N PRO A 420 6.95 -10.48 -5.44
CA PRO A 420 6.52 -11.74 -4.88
C PRO A 420 5.91 -11.54 -3.48
N LEU A 421 4.70 -12.06 -3.29
CA LEU A 421 4.03 -12.19 -1.99
C LEU A 421 3.54 -13.63 -1.84
N PHE A 422 4.31 -14.50 -1.19
CA PHE A 422 3.99 -15.92 -1.04
C PHE A 422 3.74 -16.63 -2.39
N ASN A 423 2.47 -16.90 -2.69
CA ASN A 423 2.02 -17.53 -3.94
C ASN A 423 1.47 -16.51 -4.94
N THR A 424 1.64 -15.22 -4.66
CA THR A 424 1.01 -14.14 -5.41
C THR A 424 2.07 -13.21 -6.01
N CYS A 425 1.97 -12.96 -7.30
CA CYS A 425 2.73 -11.91 -7.99
C CYS A 425 1.90 -10.64 -8.06
N VAL A 426 2.45 -9.56 -7.54
CA VAL A 426 1.74 -8.27 -7.48
C VAL A 426 2.37 -7.26 -8.42
N MET A 427 1.53 -6.52 -9.12
CA MET A 427 1.89 -5.44 -10.02
C MET A 427 1.11 -4.15 -9.64
N SER A 428 1.81 -3.03 -9.72
CA SER A 428 1.26 -1.68 -9.58
C SER A 428 2.11 -0.69 -10.38
N PRO A 429 2.18 -0.83 -11.71
CA PRO A 429 3.10 -0.04 -12.53
C PRO A 429 2.83 1.45 -12.39
N SER A 430 3.78 2.27 -12.81
CA SER A 430 3.58 3.72 -12.87
C SER A 430 2.35 4.07 -13.70
N LEU A 431 1.65 5.13 -13.31
CA LEU A 431 0.38 5.54 -13.94
C LEU A 431 0.53 6.01 -15.39
N ILE A 432 1.77 6.26 -15.82
CA ILE A 432 2.11 6.65 -17.19
C ILE A 432 2.26 5.47 -18.16
N ILE A 433 2.00 4.24 -17.70
CA ILE A 433 2.12 3.03 -18.52
C ILE A 433 1.12 3.07 -19.70
N GLU A 434 1.57 2.65 -20.87
CA GLU A 434 0.79 2.61 -22.10
C GLU A 434 0.41 1.16 -22.47
N GLU A 435 -0.58 0.99 -23.36
CA GLU A 435 -1.10 -0.33 -23.76
C GLU A 435 0.00 -1.27 -24.27
N GLY A 436 0.94 -0.77 -25.10
CA GLY A 436 2.03 -1.61 -25.60
C GLY A 436 3.01 -2.07 -24.52
N GLU A 437 3.18 -1.29 -23.46
CA GLU A 437 3.98 -1.67 -22.28
C GLU A 437 3.25 -2.66 -21.39
N ILE A 438 1.91 -2.57 -21.33
CA ILE A 438 1.06 -3.56 -20.66
C ILE A 438 1.14 -4.90 -21.38
N ASP A 439 1.05 -4.92 -22.70
CA ASP A 439 1.20 -6.14 -23.50
C ASP A 439 2.54 -6.83 -23.23
N GLU A 440 3.63 -6.06 -23.19
CA GLU A 440 4.97 -6.59 -22.90
C GLU A 440 5.07 -7.10 -21.45
N LEU A 441 4.52 -6.38 -20.47
CA LEU A 441 4.46 -6.80 -19.07
C LEU A 441 3.75 -8.15 -18.93
N VAL A 442 2.56 -8.28 -19.54
CA VAL A 442 1.75 -9.50 -19.45
C VAL A 442 2.41 -10.66 -20.20
N ARG A 443 3.03 -10.40 -21.35
CA ARG A 443 3.80 -11.40 -22.11
C ARG A 443 4.94 -11.97 -21.26
N ILE A 444 5.73 -11.11 -20.62
CA ILE A 444 6.86 -11.53 -19.78
C ILE A 444 6.36 -12.26 -18.54
N LEU A 445 5.30 -11.78 -17.90
CA LEU A 445 4.72 -12.43 -16.72
C LEU A 445 4.20 -13.83 -17.05
N ARG A 446 3.51 -13.99 -18.18
CA ARG A 446 3.05 -15.31 -18.68
C ARG A 446 4.22 -16.28 -18.84
N GLU A 447 5.28 -15.86 -19.51
CA GLU A 447 6.48 -16.68 -19.71
C GLU A 447 7.14 -17.04 -18.39
N GLY A 448 7.28 -16.05 -17.47
CA GLY A 448 7.84 -16.28 -16.14
C GLY A 448 7.03 -17.31 -15.33
N ILE A 449 5.69 -17.28 -15.41
CA ILE A 449 4.82 -18.26 -14.76
C ILE A 449 5.02 -19.65 -15.35
N ILE A 450 5.10 -19.77 -16.67
CA ILE A 450 5.33 -21.05 -17.37
C ILE A 450 6.66 -21.65 -16.93
N LEU A 451 7.75 -20.88 -16.98
CA LEU A 451 9.09 -21.34 -16.59
C LEU A 451 9.16 -21.76 -15.12
N ALA A 452 8.59 -20.96 -14.22
CA ALA A 452 8.53 -21.32 -12.80
C ALA A 452 7.69 -22.59 -12.54
N THR A 453 6.63 -22.79 -13.32
CA THR A 453 5.79 -24.00 -13.25
C THR A 453 6.59 -25.23 -13.71
N GLU A 454 7.39 -25.10 -14.78
CA GLU A 454 8.26 -26.18 -15.23
C GLU A 454 9.34 -26.53 -14.20
N ASP A 455 9.89 -25.53 -13.49
CA ASP A 455 10.89 -25.78 -12.45
C ASP A 455 10.31 -26.63 -11.31
N ILE A 456 9.13 -26.28 -10.78
CA ILE A 456 8.50 -27.06 -9.70
C ILE A 456 8.05 -28.44 -10.17
N LYS A 457 7.68 -28.61 -11.44
CA LYS A 457 7.40 -29.94 -12.03
C LYS A 457 8.65 -30.81 -12.13
N LYS A 458 9.77 -30.26 -12.61
CA LYS A 458 11.07 -30.97 -12.68
C LYS A 458 11.56 -31.40 -11.30
N GLU A 459 11.25 -30.61 -10.26
CA GLU A 459 11.57 -30.93 -8.86
C GLU A 459 10.57 -31.90 -8.22
N GLY A 460 9.50 -32.33 -8.94
CA GLY A 460 8.47 -33.22 -8.43
C GLY A 460 7.56 -32.60 -7.37
N LEU A 461 7.51 -31.29 -7.29
CA LEU A 461 6.74 -30.54 -6.29
C LEU A 461 5.29 -30.27 -6.75
N TRP A 462 5.04 -30.34 -8.05
CA TRP A 462 3.72 -30.16 -8.66
C TRP A 462 3.56 -31.04 -9.89
N SER A 463 2.37 -31.66 -10.04
CA SER A 463 2.08 -32.65 -11.11
C SER A 463 1.02 -32.15 -12.09
#